data_60cfec7d0f073fa87002ad38aca33a45
#
_entry.id   60cfec7d0f073fa87002ad38aca33a45
#
_cell.length_a   1.000
_cell.length_b   1.000
_cell.length_c   1.000
_cell.angle_alpha   90.00
_cell.angle_beta   90.00
_cell.angle_gamma   90.00
#
_symmetry.space_group_name_H-M   'P 1'
#
loop_
_entity.id
_entity.type
_entity.pdbx_description
1 polymer ?
#
loop_
_entity_poly.entity_id
_entity_poly.type
_entity_poly.pdbx_seq_one_letter_code
_entity_poly.pdbx_strand_id
1 'polypeptide(L)'
;MRRNAALMLLACLLSSCQSIRHWFTPSIDAVGGESLQVRLADVPRTFCQTDTRWAEVELGTSGCKLGTHGCLVCSTAMATSSLGVRLSPPELNERLKRHDGFQPQGWLIWNALHRVTDGQLTADYHSRPSHEWIDESLKADAFPVIAYPLPNGARHWVLVVGKEGLDYLVRDPLTDEPKKPVLLSTLTDRILAVRVVKKAA
;
A
#
# COMPACT_ATOMS: atom_id res chain seq x y z
N MET A 1 47.48 -5.18 22.53
CA MET A 1 46.18 -4.54 22.69
C MET A 1 45.92 -3.51 21.56
N ARG A 2 45.89 -3.89 20.27
CA ARG A 2 45.64 -2.93 19.13
C ARG A 2 44.72 -3.48 18.04
N ARG A 3 43.91 -4.54 18.29
CA ARG A 3 43.07 -5.18 17.26
C ARG A 3 41.56 -4.86 17.36
N ASN A 4 41.07 -4.17 18.39
CA ASN A 4 39.63 -3.94 18.61
C ASN A 4 39.12 -2.56 18.18
N ALA A 5 40.01 -1.60 17.84
CA ALA A 5 39.58 -0.27 17.40
C ALA A 5 39.09 -0.21 15.92
N ALA A 6 39.62 -1.10 15.07
CA ALA A 6 39.28 -1.11 13.66
C ALA A 6 37.86 -1.72 13.35
N LEU A 7 37.40 -2.66 14.18
CA LEU A 7 36.07 -3.27 14.02
C LEU A 7 34.92 -2.34 14.46
N MET A 8 35.15 -1.47 15.45
CA MET A 8 34.11 -0.52 15.88
C MET A 8 33.88 0.63 14.89
N LEU A 9 34.91 1.06 14.15
CA LEU A 9 34.76 2.09 13.12
C LEU A 9 33.97 1.59 11.89
N LEU A 10 34.07 0.31 11.55
CA LEU A 10 33.35 -0.26 10.40
C LEU A 10 31.84 -0.43 10.69
N ALA A 11 31.48 -0.74 11.95
CA ALA A 11 30.07 -0.84 12.36
C ALA A 11 29.34 0.52 12.35
N CYS A 12 30.02 1.61 12.72
CA CYS A 12 29.45 2.96 12.64
C CYS A 12 29.23 3.46 11.21
N LEU A 13 30.08 3.06 10.25
CA LEU A 13 29.93 3.46 8.85
C LEU A 13 28.77 2.75 8.14
N LEU A 14 28.43 1.53 8.54
CA LEU A 14 27.28 0.80 7.99
C LEU A 14 25.95 1.32 8.54
N SER A 15 25.93 1.82 9.79
CA SER A 15 24.75 2.45 10.39
C SER A 15 24.39 3.80 9.73
N SER A 16 25.41 4.59 9.35
CA SER A 16 25.18 5.87 8.68
C SER A 16 24.69 5.73 7.22
N CYS A 17 25.02 4.62 6.54
CA CYS A 17 24.60 4.38 5.18
C CYS A 17 23.09 4.01 5.08
N GLN A 18 22.49 3.46 6.13
CA GLN A 18 21.04 3.20 6.17
C GLN A 18 20.25 4.49 6.38
N SER A 19 20.76 5.43 7.18
CA SER A 19 20.12 6.74 7.40
C SER A 19 20.10 7.60 6.15
N ILE A 20 21.13 7.53 5.29
CA ILE A 20 21.24 8.33 4.05
C ILE A 20 20.25 7.83 2.98
N ARG A 21 19.91 6.54 2.94
CA ARG A 21 18.93 6.01 1.98
C ARG A 21 17.51 6.52 2.20
N HIS A 22 17.12 6.87 3.42
CA HIS A 22 15.80 7.44 3.71
C HIS A 22 15.61 8.87 3.18
N TRP A 23 16.68 9.65 2.99
CA TRP A 23 16.62 11.04 2.53
C TRP A 23 16.39 11.17 1.02
N PHE A 24 16.58 10.10 0.23
CA PHE A 24 16.45 10.13 -1.23
C PHE A 24 15.28 9.27 -1.77
N THR A 25 14.38 8.82 -0.91
CA THR A 25 13.16 8.17 -1.43
C THR A 25 12.27 9.24 -2.04
N PRO A 26 11.97 9.19 -3.34
CA PRO A 26 11.05 10.13 -3.96
C PRO A 26 9.72 10.14 -3.20
N SER A 27 9.25 11.33 -2.83
CA SER A 27 7.98 11.51 -2.15
C SER A 27 7.30 12.78 -2.65
N ILE A 28 5.99 12.85 -2.48
CA ILE A 28 5.18 14.05 -2.65
C ILE A 28 4.44 14.33 -1.34
N ASP A 29 3.92 15.53 -1.17
CA ASP A 29 3.11 15.89 -0.01
C ASP A 29 1.83 15.06 0.05
N ALA A 30 1.23 14.89 1.23
CA ALA A 30 -0.03 14.16 1.40
C ALA A 30 -1.20 14.89 0.74
N VAL A 31 -1.13 16.20 0.62
CA VAL A 31 -2.13 17.06 -0.02
C VAL A 31 -1.53 17.73 -1.25
N GLY A 32 -2.32 17.92 -2.31
CA GLY A 32 -1.85 18.58 -3.53
C GLY A 32 -2.59 18.13 -4.79
N GLY A 33 -2.04 18.47 -5.97
CA GLY A 33 -2.66 18.21 -7.27
C GLY A 33 -3.85 19.11 -7.56
N GLU A 34 -4.82 18.63 -8.32
CA GLU A 34 -6.03 19.37 -8.63
C GLU A 34 -6.99 19.40 -7.42
N SER A 35 -7.72 20.50 -7.27
CA SER A 35 -8.84 20.55 -6.31
C SER A 35 -10.03 19.81 -6.86
N LEU A 36 -10.33 18.63 -6.31
CA LEU A 36 -11.39 17.75 -6.75
C LEU A 36 -12.42 17.51 -5.64
N GLN A 37 -13.65 17.21 -6.05
CA GLN A 37 -14.70 16.67 -5.20
C GLN A 37 -15.14 15.34 -5.81
N VAL A 38 -14.43 14.28 -5.49
CA VAL A 38 -14.62 12.95 -6.07
C VAL A 38 -14.72 11.92 -4.96
N ARG A 39 -15.69 11.01 -5.12
CA ARG A 39 -15.81 9.83 -4.28
C ARG A 39 -16.10 8.63 -5.16
N LEU A 40 -15.19 7.68 -5.19
CA LEU A 40 -15.35 6.43 -5.93
C LEU A 40 -16.38 5.51 -5.25
N ALA A 41 -17.04 4.67 -6.04
CA ALA A 41 -17.83 3.57 -5.53
C ALA A 41 -16.88 2.55 -4.86
N ASP A 42 -16.85 2.54 -3.54
CA ASP A 42 -15.91 1.73 -2.77
C ASP A 42 -16.60 0.59 -2.00
N VAL A 43 -15.81 -0.24 -1.36
CA VAL A 43 -16.32 -1.28 -0.47
C VAL A 43 -17.04 -0.65 0.74
N PRO A 44 -18.10 -1.30 1.27
CA PRO A 44 -18.92 -0.74 2.35
C PRO A 44 -18.14 -0.50 3.66
N ARG A 45 -17.01 -1.18 3.84
CA ARG A 45 -16.12 -1.05 5.01
C ARG A 45 -14.68 -1.39 4.67
N THR A 46 -13.77 -0.88 5.47
CA THR A 46 -12.35 -1.22 5.37
C THR A 46 -12.11 -2.69 5.75
N PHE A 47 -11.23 -3.34 5.02
CA PHE A 47 -10.65 -4.62 5.45
C PHE A 47 -9.48 -4.34 6.40
N CYS A 48 -9.76 -4.39 7.72
CA CYS A 48 -8.73 -4.18 8.73
C CYS A 48 -7.76 -5.35 8.73
N GLN A 49 -6.45 -5.09 8.66
CA GLN A 49 -5.45 -6.17 8.68
C GLN A 49 -5.44 -6.94 10.01
N THR A 50 -5.83 -6.27 11.10
CA THR A 50 -5.91 -6.84 12.46
C THR A 50 -7.21 -7.60 12.75
N ASP A 51 -8.12 -7.75 11.76
CA ASP A 51 -9.36 -8.50 11.92
C ASP A 51 -9.05 -9.96 12.31
N THR A 52 -9.61 -10.41 13.40
CA THR A 52 -9.36 -11.75 13.99
C THR A 52 -9.66 -12.92 13.04
N ARG A 53 -10.49 -12.69 12.02
CA ARG A 53 -10.80 -13.69 10.99
C ARG A 53 -9.61 -14.07 10.11
N TRP A 54 -8.59 -13.20 10.01
CA TRP A 54 -7.43 -13.41 9.13
C TRP A 54 -6.10 -12.86 9.65
N ALA A 55 -6.07 -12.17 10.79
CA ALA A 55 -4.85 -11.57 11.31
C ALA A 55 -3.70 -12.58 11.49
N GLU A 56 -4.02 -13.83 11.84
CA GLU A 56 -3.05 -14.90 12.05
C GLU A 56 -2.64 -15.65 10.76
N VAL A 57 -3.27 -15.35 9.62
CA VAL A 57 -2.94 -15.97 8.33
C VAL A 57 -1.55 -15.50 7.88
N GLU A 58 -0.73 -16.44 7.43
CA GLU A 58 0.59 -16.13 6.89
C GLU A 58 0.49 -15.33 5.58
N LEU A 59 1.26 -14.25 5.47
CA LEU A 59 1.40 -13.42 4.28
C LEU A 59 2.27 -14.14 3.23
N GLY A 60 1.64 -14.69 2.20
CA GLY A 60 2.34 -15.50 1.22
C GLY A 60 3.09 -16.67 1.87
N THR A 61 4.41 -16.72 1.70
CA THR A 61 5.34 -17.68 2.31
C THR A 61 6.46 -16.96 3.08
N SER A 62 6.20 -15.74 3.56
CA SER A 62 7.22 -14.87 4.14
C SER A 62 7.50 -15.13 5.62
N GLY A 63 6.69 -15.96 6.30
CA GLY A 63 6.71 -16.11 7.75
C GLY A 63 6.07 -14.95 8.51
N CYS A 64 5.69 -13.87 7.84
CA CYS A 64 4.94 -12.75 8.44
C CYS A 64 3.44 -13.06 8.44
N LYS A 65 2.66 -12.31 9.25
CA LYS A 65 1.20 -12.46 9.34
C LYS A 65 0.48 -11.29 8.68
N LEU A 66 -0.73 -11.53 8.16
CA LEU A 66 -1.59 -10.46 7.63
C LEU A 66 -1.86 -9.38 8.69
N GLY A 67 -2.04 -9.74 9.95
CA GLY A 67 -2.27 -8.80 11.05
C GLY A 67 -1.15 -7.79 11.26
N THR A 68 0.09 -8.15 10.93
CA THR A 68 1.26 -7.30 11.13
C THR A 68 1.80 -6.67 9.85
N HIS A 69 1.65 -7.34 8.69
CA HIS A 69 2.26 -6.93 7.42
C HIS A 69 1.26 -6.90 6.24
N GLY A 70 -0.03 -7.12 6.49
CA GLY A 70 -1.05 -7.31 5.47
C GLY A 70 -1.66 -6.04 4.87
N CYS A 71 -1.18 -4.83 5.22
CA CYS A 71 -1.79 -3.58 4.78
C CYS A 71 -1.96 -3.50 3.25
N LEU A 72 -0.94 -3.93 2.49
CA LEU A 72 -0.99 -3.93 1.04
C LEU A 72 -2.02 -4.92 0.48
N VAL A 73 -2.09 -6.14 1.03
CA VAL A 73 -3.07 -7.16 0.63
C VAL A 73 -4.49 -6.69 0.96
N CYS A 74 -4.71 -6.11 2.14
CA CYS A 74 -6.02 -5.56 2.53
C CYS A 74 -6.44 -4.40 1.62
N SER A 75 -5.53 -3.45 1.32
CA SER A 75 -5.81 -2.33 0.41
C SER A 75 -6.09 -2.81 -1.00
N THR A 76 -5.33 -3.78 -1.51
CA THR A 76 -5.56 -4.38 -2.83
C THR A 76 -6.87 -5.15 -2.88
N ALA A 77 -7.23 -5.91 -1.83
CA ALA A 77 -8.50 -6.62 -1.75
C ALA A 77 -9.71 -5.67 -1.73
N MET A 78 -9.59 -4.50 -1.09
CA MET A 78 -10.61 -3.45 -1.18
C MET A 78 -10.73 -2.90 -2.60
N ALA A 79 -9.62 -2.61 -3.27
CA ALA A 79 -9.61 -2.14 -4.66
C ALA A 79 -10.22 -3.16 -5.62
N THR A 80 -9.83 -4.44 -5.53
CA THR A 80 -10.41 -5.50 -6.38
C THR A 80 -11.91 -5.65 -6.16
N SER A 81 -12.36 -5.59 -4.90
CA SER A 81 -13.78 -5.69 -4.55
C SER A 81 -14.59 -4.51 -5.10
N SER A 82 -14.05 -3.29 -5.05
CA SER A 82 -14.68 -2.09 -5.62
C SER A 82 -14.81 -2.17 -7.15
N LEU A 83 -13.89 -2.86 -7.82
CA LEU A 83 -13.91 -3.09 -9.27
C LEU A 83 -14.73 -4.32 -9.70
N GLY A 84 -15.40 -4.99 -8.76
CA GLY A 84 -16.29 -6.11 -9.02
C GLY A 84 -15.70 -7.50 -8.77
N VAL A 85 -14.39 -7.62 -8.55
CA VAL A 85 -13.74 -8.89 -8.20
C VAL A 85 -13.66 -9.03 -6.69
N ARG A 86 -14.70 -9.61 -6.10
CA ARG A 86 -14.87 -9.72 -4.64
C ARG A 86 -13.94 -10.79 -4.05
N LEU A 87 -12.83 -10.35 -3.49
CA LEU A 87 -11.87 -11.18 -2.77
C LEU A 87 -11.65 -10.58 -1.38
N SER A 88 -11.80 -11.40 -0.35
CA SER A 88 -11.36 -11.05 1.00
C SER A 88 -9.81 -11.06 1.07
N PRO A 89 -9.19 -10.41 2.08
CA PRO A 89 -7.74 -10.46 2.23
C PRO A 89 -7.13 -11.86 2.23
N PRO A 90 -7.67 -12.87 2.96
CA PRO A 90 -7.12 -14.22 2.89
C PRO A 90 -7.32 -14.90 1.53
N GLU A 91 -8.44 -14.66 0.83
CA GLU A 91 -8.65 -15.22 -0.51
C GLU A 91 -7.68 -14.63 -1.54
N LEU A 92 -7.47 -13.31 -1.52
CA LEU A 92 -6.48 -12.67 -2.38
C LEU A 92 -5.06 -13.16 -2.06
N ASN A 93 -4.71 -13.25 -0.78
CA ASN A 93 -3.42 -13.77 -0.33
C ASN A 93 -3.18 -15.20 -0.84
N GLU A 94 -4.17 -16.08 -0.72
CA GLU A 94 -4.06 -17.47 -1.17
C GLU A 94 -3.97 -17.58 -2.71
N ARG A 95 -4.72 -16.76 -3.46
CA ARG A 95 -4.58 -16.70 -4.92
C ARG A 95 -3.21 -16.19 -5.34
N LEU A 96 -2.72 -15.12 -4.71
CA LEU A 96 -1.38 -14.60 -4.96
C LEU A 96 -0.31 -15.65 -4.66
N LYS A 97 -0.42 -16.37 -3.54
CA LYS A 97 0.51 -17.44 -3.17
C LYS A 97 0.57 -18.55 -4.23
N ARG A 98 -0.58 -19.00 -4.71
CA ARG A 98 -0.67 -20.06 -5.75
C ARG A 98 -0.15 -19.63 -7.13
N HIS A 99 -0.05 -18.33 -7.39
CA HIS A 99 0.36 -17.78 -8.70
C HIS A 99 1.66 -16.99 -8.62
N ASP A 100 2.56 -17.33 -7.69
CA ASP A 100 3.85 -16.67 -7.50
C ASP A 100 3.74 -15.14 -7.43
N GLY A 101 2.70 -14.67 -6.73
CA GLY A 101 2.36 -13.26 -6.62
C GLY A 101 3.09 -12.52 -5.50
N PHE A 102 4.00 -13.18 -4.78
CA PHE A 102 4.82 -12.57 -3.75
C PHE A 102 6.31 -12.75 -4.01
N GLN A 103 7.09 -11.75 -3.62
CA GLN A 103 8.53 -11.91 -3.42
C GLN A 103 8.79 -12.64 -2.09
N PRO A 104 9.99 -13.20 -1.87
CA PRO A 104 10.30 -13.93 -0.63
C PRO A 104 10.03 -13.15 0.66
N GLN A 105 10.12 -11.82 0.62
CA GLN A 105 9.86 -10.93 1.75
C GLN A 105 8.36 -10.62 1.97
N GLY A 106 7.46 -11.22 1.17
CA GLY A 106 6.02 -10.96 1.22
C GLY A 106 5.58 -9.72 0.44
N TRP A 107 6.44 -9.13 -0.38
CA TRP A 107 6.07 -8.00 -1.23
C TRP A 107 5.27 -8.48 -2.45
N LEU A 108 4.15 -7.81 -2.70
CA LEU A 108 3.26 -8.15 -3.82
C LEU A 108 3.93 -7.88 -5.17
N ILE A 109 3.87 -8.86 -6.07
CA ILE A 109 4.26 -8.75 -7.47
C ILE A 109 3.04 -8.28 -8.26
N TRP A 110 3.00 -6.99 -8.61
CA TRP A 110 1.82 -6.34 -9.18
C TRP A 110 1.29 -6.97 -10.47
N ASN A 111 2.18 -7.48 -11.32
CA ASN A 111 1.78 -8.18 -12.55
C ASN A 111 1.02 -9.49 -12.26
N ALA A 112 1.08 -10.03 -11.04
CA ALA A 112 0.30 -11.19 -10.67
C ALA A 112 -1.20 -10.86 -10.53
N LEU A 113 -1.56 -9.58 -10.30
CA LEU A 113 -2.94 -9.18 -10.11
C LEU A 113 -3.84 -9.61 -11.28
N HIS A 114 -3.36 -9.47 -12.51
CA HIS A 114 -4.07 -9.90 -13.71
C HIS A 114 -4.38 -11.41 -13.66
N ARG A 115 -3.40 -12.25 -13.30
CA ARG A 115 -3.59 -13.70 -13.22
C ARG A 115 -4.56 -14.12 -12.11
N VAL A 116 -4.45 -13.50 -10.92
CA VAL A 116 -5.26 -13.88 -9.75
C VAL A 116 -6.68 -13.32 -9.79
N THR A 117 -6.98 -12.45 -10.75
CA THR A 117 -8.31 -11.89 -11.01
C THR A 117 -8.89 -12.38 -12.34
N ASP A 118 -8.39 -13.51 -12.85
CA ASP A 118 -8.87 -14.15 -14.07
C ASP A 118 -8.88 -13.19 -15.28
N GLY A 119 -7.84 -12.35 -15.38
CA GLY A 119 -7.66 -11.37 -16.44
C GLY A 119 -8.48 -10.08 -16.31
N GLN A 120 -9.31 -9.95 -15.26
CA GLN A 120 -10.25 -8.83 -15.14
C GLN A 120 -9.60 -7.52 -14.70
N LEU A 121 -8.55 -7.59 -13.88
CA LEU A 121 -7.90 -6.41 -13.31
C LEU A 121 -6.41 -6.39 -13.62
N THR A 122 -5.86 -5.18 -13.64
CA THR A 122 -4.42 -4.93 -13.77
C THR A 122 -3.99 -3.85 -12.77
N ALA A 123 -2.68 -3.68 -12.64
CA ALA A 123 -2.12 -2.62 -11.81
C ALA A 123 -1.01 -1.87 -12.56
N ASP A 124 -1.10 -0.54 -12.55
CA ASP A 124 -0.05 0.32 -13.06
C ASP A 124 0.97 0.64 -11.98
N TYR A 125 2.23 0.68 -12.39
CA TYR A 125 3.37 0.99 -11.56
C TYR A 125 4.13 2.18 -12.14
N HIS A 126 4.37 3.21 -11.30
CA HIS A 126 5.29 4.30 -11.62
C HIS A 126 6.41 4.35 -10.59
N SER A 127 7.62 4.69 -11.05
CA SER A 127 8.81 4.72 -10.20
C SER A 127 8.79 5.85 -9.18
N ARG A 128 8.01 6.92 -9.45
CA ARG A 128 7.85 8.08 -8.56
C ARG A 128 6.38 8.37 -8.34
N PRO A 129 5.95 8.76 -7.12
CA PRO A 129 4.59 9.22 -6.89
C PRO A 129 4.36 10.57 -7.58
N SER A 130 3.12 10.84 -7.98
CA SER A 130 2.68 12.10 -8.58
C SER A 130 1.21 12.32 -8.24
N HIS A 131 0.85 13.55 -7.89
CA HIS A 131 -0.56 13.94 -7.69
C HIS A 131 -1.36 13.82 -8.97
N GLU A 132 -0.81 14.27 -10.10
CA GLU A 132 -1.43 14.16 -11.41
C GLU A 132 -1.88 12.73 -11.70
N TRP A 133 -1.00 11.77 -11.44
CA TRP A 133 -1.32 10.37 -11.67
C TRP A 133 -2.42 9.83 -10.74
N ILE A 134 -2.44 10.25 -9.46
CA ILE A 134 -3.51 9.89 -8.54
C ILE A 134 -4.84 10.52 -9.01
N ASP A 135 -4.82 11.80 -9.35
CA ASP A 135 -6.01 12.56 -9.74
C ASP A 135 -6.62 12.03 -11.05
N GLU A 136 -5.80 11.74 -12.06
CA GLU A 136 -6.26 11.12 -13.32
C GLU A 136 -6.85 9.71 -13.08
N SER A 137 -6.25 8.94 -12.17
CA SER A 137 -6.80 7.63 -11.80
C SER A 137 -8.18 7.75 -11.15
N LEU A 138 -8.37 8.72 -10.26
CA LEU A 138 -9.68 8.97 -9.64
C LEU A 138 -10.75 9.40 -10.66
N LYS A 139 -10.37 10.22 -11.64
CA LYS A 139 -11.28 10.63 -12.74
C LYS A 139 -11.65 9.47 -13.66
N ALA A 140 -10.79 8.45 -13.76
CA ALA A 140 -10.98 7.25 -14.56
C ALA A 140 -11.62 6.07 -13.81
N ASP A 141 -12.20 6.29 -12.62
CA ASP A 141 -12.76 5.24 -11.76
C ASP A 141 -11.74 4.10 -11.45
N ALA A 142 -10.46 4.42 -11.43
CA ALA A 142 -9.39 3.52 -11.00
C ALA A 142 -9.03 3.78 -9.54
N PHE A 143 -8.48 2.78 -8.87
CA PHE A 143 -8.25 2.81 -7.43
C PHE A 143 -6.75 2.92 -7.09
N PRO A 144 -6.25 4.12 -6.73
CA PRO A 144 -4.88 4.27 -6.25
C PRO A 144 -4.70 3.60 -4.88
N VAL A 145 -3.66 2.78 -4.77
CA VAL A 145 -3.14 2.22 -3.54
C VAL A 145 -1.84 2.94 -3.25
N ILE A 146 -1.80 3.73 -2.20
CA ILE A 146 -0.67 4.60 -1.87
C ILE A 146 0.06 4.13 -0.61
N ALA A 147 1.35 4.45 -0.53
CA ALA A 147 2.16 4.18 0.64
C ALA A 147 2.62 5.46 1.30
N TYR A 148 2.65 5.46 2.65
CA TYR A 148 3.23 6.52 3.46
C TYR A 148 4.10 5.94 4.59
N PRO A 149 4.97 6.74 5.23
CA PRO A 149 5.81 6.28 6.33
C PRO A 149 5.03 6.29 7.64
N LEU A 150 5.07 5.19 8.41
CA LEU A 150 4.67 5.19 9.81
C LEU A 150 5.75 5.85 10.68
N PRO A 151 5.44 6.24 11.94
CA PRO A 151 6.42 6.84 12.86
C PRO A 151 7.68 6.00 13.10
N ASN A 152 7.58 4.67 13.00
CA ASN A 152 8.70 3.74 13.12
C ASN A 152 9.51 3.59 11.81
N GLY A 153 9.18 4.34 10.75
CA GLY A 153 9.82 4.29 9.44
C GLY A 153 9.33 3.16 8.53
N ALA A 154 8.45 2.29 8.99
CA ALA A 154 7.85 1.27 8.15
C ALA A 154 6.92 1.90 7.09
N ARG A 155 6.86 1.26 5.91
CA ARG A 155 5.94 1.68 4.85
C ARG A 155 4.57 1.08 5.09
N HIS A 156 3.54 1.92 5.15
CA HIS A 156 2.15 1.52 5.29
C HIS A 156 1.35 1.83 4.03
N TRP A 157 0.43 0.95 3.65
CA TRP A 157 -0.35 1.05 2.43
C TRP A 157 -1.83 1.23 2.74
N VAL A 158 -2.47 2.18 2.02
CA VAL A 158 -3.89 2.51 2.13
C VAL A 158 -4.53 2.62 0.76
N LEU A 159 -5.85 2.45 0.69
CA LEU A 159 -6.64 2.62 -0.53
C LEU A 159 -7.18 4.04 -0.62
N VAL A 160 -6.91 4.75 -1.71
CA VAL A 160 -7.56 6.04 -2.01
C VAL A 160 -8.95 5.75 -2.60
N VAL A 161 -9.96 6.38 -2.01
CA VAL A 161 -11.38 6.21 -2.41
C VAL A 161 -12.05 7.53 -2.79
N GLY A 162 -11.28 8.60 -2.84
CA GLY A 162 -11.79 9.92 -3.27
C GLY A 162 -10.84 11.05 -2.94
N LYS A 163 -11.35 12.28 -3.11
CA LYS A 163 -10.64 13.51 -2.84
C LYS A 163 -11.62 14.62 -2.44
N GLU A 164 -11.28 15.40 -1.42
CA GLU A 164 -12.00 16.58 -0.96
C GLU A 164 -11.07 17.79 -1.03
N GLY A 165 -11.26 18.65 -2.02
CA GLY A 165 -10.32 19.73 -2.31
C GLY A 165 -8.97 19.17 -2.75
N LEU A 166 -7.92 19.45 -2.00
CA LEU A 166 -6.56 18.96 -2.26
C LEU A 166 -6.20 17.69 -1.47
N ASP A 167 -7.06 17.23 -0.55
CA ASP A 167 -6.78 16.12 0.36
C ASP A 167 -7.45 14.83 -0.10
N TYR A 168 -6.74 13.71 0.00
CA TYR A 168 -7.24 12.42 -0.41
C TYR A 168 -8.05 11.75 0.69
N LEU A 169 -9.17 11.14 0.32
CA LEU A 169 -9.93 10.25 1.18
C LEU A 169 -9.39 8.83 1.06
N VAL A 170 -9.02 8.22 2.17
CA VAL A 170 -8.42 6.89 2.20
C VAL A 170 -9.14 5.93 3.14
N ARG A 171 -9.10 4.64 2.80
CA ARG A 171 -9.41 3.54 3.70
C ARG A 171 -8.12 2.93 4.22
N ASP A 172 -7.94 2.99 5.52
CA ASP A 172 -6.73 2.54 6.21
C ASP A 172 -6.94 1.16 6.85
N PRO A 173 -6.17 0.12 6.45
CA PRO A 173 -6.23 -1.20 7.08
C PRO A 173 -5.85 -1.25 8.57
N LEU A 174 -5.24 -0.19 9.13
CA LEU A 174 -4.94 -0.07 10.55
C LEU A 174 -6.03 0.67 11.36
N THR A 175 -7.12 1.08 10.73
CA THR A 175 -8.18 1.83 11.41
C THR A 175 -8.96 0.97 12.40
N ASP A 176 -9.37 1.59 13.51
CA ASP A 176 -10.36 1.02 14.44
C ASP A 176 -11.81 1.35 14.00
N GLU A 177 -11.98 2.28 13.04
CA GLU A 177 -13.27 2.68 12.49
C GLU A 177 -13.45 2.28 11.01
N PRO A 178 -13.71 1.00 10.71
CA PRO A 178 -13.70 0.48 9.33
C PRO A 178 -14.84 0.99 8.44
N LYS A 179 -15.84 1.71 8.98
CA LYS A 179 -17.00 2.15 8.21
C LYS A 179 -16.78 3.44 7.43
N LYS A 180 -15.83 4.28 7.85
CA LYS A 180 -15.61 5.61 7.26
C LYS A 180 -14.20 5.74 6.67
N PRO A 181 -14.04 6.33 5.48
CA PRO A 181 -12.74 6.80 5.04
C PRO A 181 -12.32 8.03 5.86
N VAL A 182 -11.01 8.28 5.90
CA VAL A 182 -10.41 9.43 6.59
C VAL A 182 -9.59 10.25 5.59
N LEU A 183 -9.33 11.52 5.93
CA LEU A 183 -8.44 12.37 5.14
C LEU A 183 -6.99 11.93 5.34
N LEU A 184 -6.22 11.82 4.25
CA LEU A 184 -4.84 11.36 4.29
C LEU A 184 -3.94 12.28 5.13
N SER A 185 -4.18 13.60 5.11
CA SER A 185 -3.44 14.57 5.90
C SER A 185 -3.52 14.34 7.41
N THR A 186 -4.53 13.62 7.88
CA THR A 186 -4.65 13.23 9.30
C THR A 186 -3.73 12.08 9.70
N LEU A 187 -3.18 11.35 8.73
CA LEU A 187 -2.33 10.17 8.92
C LEU A 187 -0.86 10.45 8.65
N THR A 188 -0.56 11.34 7.70
CA THR A 188 0.80 11.59 7.22
C THR A 188 0.93 12.95 6.53
N ASP A 189 2.17 13.43 6.40
CA ASP A 189 2.53 14.62 5.63
C ASP A 189 2.96 14.30 4.18
N ARG A 190 3.17 13.01 3.80
CA ARG A 190 3.73 12.64 2.49
C ARG A 190 3.34 11.25 1.99
N ILE A 191 3.41 11.11 0.66
CA ILE A 191 3.19 9.88 -0.09
C ILE A 191 4.53 9.38 -0.66
N LEU A 192 4.89 8.13 -0.41
CA LEU A 192 6.14 7.50 -0.84
C LEU A 192 6.02 6.69 -2.13
N ALA A 193 4.84 6.17 -2.42
CA ALA A 193 4.60 5.34 -3.60
C ALA A 193 3.11 5.33 -3.98
N VAL A 194 2.85 5.10 -5.25
CA VAL A 194 1.50 4.94 -5.81
C VAL A 194 1.47 3.71 -6.70
N ARG A 195 0.38 2.95 -6.62
CA ARG A 195 -0.01 1.88 -7.55
C ARG A 195 -1.46 2.11 -7.90
N VAL A 196 -1.85 1.82 -9.11
CA VAL A 196 -3.24 2.02 -9.53
C VAL A 196 -3.83 0.70 -9.96
N VAL A 197 -4.86 0.25 -9.25
CA VAL A 197 -5.65 -0.94 -9.61
C VAL A 197 -6.81 -0.49 -10.48
N LYS A 198 -6.96 -1.14 -11.64
CA LYS A 198 -7.98 -0.80 -12.65
C LYS A 198 -8.46 -2.03 -13.39
N LYS A 199 -9.59 -1.90 -14.11
CA LYS A 199 -10.03 -2.93 -15.05
C LYS A 199 -8.99 -3.12 -16.15
N ALA A 200 -8.78 -4.38 -16.56
CA ALA A 200 -8.01 -4.68 -17.74
C ALA A 200 -8.74 -4.14 -18.99
N ALA A 201 -7.95 -3.73 -19.98
CA ALA A 201 -8.49 -3.24 -21.26
C ALA A 201 -8.97 -4.42 -22.12
#